data_930fb14a722f10241d3f186f3d48339b
#
_entry.id   930fb14a722f10241d3f186f3d48339b
#
_cell.length_a   1.000
_cell.length_b   1.000
_cell.length_c   1.000
_cell.angle_alpha   90.00
_cell.angle_beta   90.00
_cell.angle_gamma   90.00
#
_symmetry.space_group_name_H-M   'P 1'
#
loop_
_entity.id
_entity.type
_entity.pdbx_description
1 polymer ?
#
loop_
_entity_poly.entity_id
_entity_poly.type
_entity_poly.pdbx_seq_one_letter_code
_entity_poly.pdbx_strand_id
1 'polypeptide(L)'
;MQYIPEHRPITVIAGLFDLVNIRNRGAAFGFLNRSDIEWQFWLFLVATVVAVWAIIMLVRSSDEDPWLFTALGLVMGGALGNLVDRVRFRAVVDFLDVYWGDWHWPAFNVADSAIFVGAVLACLILWRKPQAAAGDKGGKPTPSKGGTA
;
A
#
# COMPACT_ATOMS: atom_id res chain seq x y z
N MET A 1 20.68 5.64 -9.56
CA MET A 1 19.83 6.46 -10.45
C MET A 1 20.51 7.77 -10.94
N GLN A 2 21.79 7.94 -10.77
CA GLN A 2 22.54 9.08 -11.35
C GLN A 2 22.72 9.00 -12.87
N TYR A 3 22.27 7.91 -13.49
CA TYR A 3 22.56 7.61 -14.91
C TYR A 3 21.38 7.87 -15.87
N ILE A 4 20.18 8.12 -15.37
CA ILE A 4 19.04 8.49 -16.20
C ILE A 4 18.82 10.00 -16.05
N PRO A 5 19.15 10.81 -17.10
CA PRO A 5 18.90 12.24 -17.05
C PRO A 5 17.40 12.53 -16.89
N GLU A 6 17.07 13.58 -16.14
CA GLU A 6 15.71 14.09 -16.12
C GLU A 6 15.27 14.43 -17.56
N HIS A 7 14.07 14.03 -17.95
CA HIS A 7 13.47 14.26 -19.27
C HIS A 7 14.11 13.53 -20.47
N ARG A 8 14.93 12.50 -20.24
CA ARG A 8 15.41 11.61 -21.32
C ARG A 8 15.04 10.17 -20.99
N PRO A 9 13.92 9.65 -21.52
CA PRO A 9 13.55 8.25 -21.33
C PRO A 9 14.57 7.31 -21.98
N ILE A 10 14.77 6.15 -21.34
CA ILE A 10 15.50 5.03 -21.92
C ILE A 10 14.48 4.00 -22.33
N THR A 11 14.28 3.83 -23.63
CA THR A 11 13.34 2.85 -24.15
C THR A 11 13.87 1.43 -23.92
N VAL A 12 13.11 0.65 -23.18
CA VAL A 12 13.39 -0.78 -22.91
C VAL A 12 12.63 -1.66 -23.90
N ILE A 13 11.33 -1.37 -24.07
CA ILE A 13 10.48 -2.05 -25.05
C ILE A 13 9.75 -0.99 -25.86
N ALA A 14 10.14 -0.86 -27.15
CA ALA A 14 9.57 0.16 -28.02
C ALA A 14 8.04 0.02 -28.09
N GLY A 15 7.34 1.13 -27.87
CA GLY A 15 5.88 1.21 -27.91
C GLY A 15 5.17 0.70 -26.67
N LEU A 16 5.91 0.29 -25.59
CA LEU A 16 5.29 -0.28 -24.38
C LEU A 16 5.93 0.18 -23.08
N PHE A 17 7.26 0.29 -22.98
CA PHE A 17 7.91 0.46 -21.70
C PHE A 17 9.20 1.26 -21.78
N ASP A 18 9.28 2.32 -21.01
CA ASP A 18 10.45 3.18 -20.85
C ASP A 18 10.90 3.25 -19.38
N LEU A 19 12.19 3.49 -19.20
CA LEU A 19 12.74 3.95 -17.93
C LEU A 19 12.84 5.48 -17.95
N VAL A 20 12.22 6.10 -16.97
CA VAL A 20 12.17 7.55 -16.80
C VAL A 20 12.78 7.98 -15.47
N ASN A 21 12.97 9.27 -15.27
CA ASN A 21 13.37 9.85 -13.99
C ASN A 21 12.43 11.01 -13.66
N ILE A 22 11.33 10.68 -12.98
CA ILE A 22 10.29 11.64 -12.61
C ILE A 22 10.28 11.81 -11.09
N ARG A 23 10.31 13.04 -10.61
CA ARG A 23 10.21 13.37 -9.19
C ARG A 23 8.77 13.72 -8.83
N ASN A 24 8.10 12.80 -8.16
CA ASN A 24 6.73 12.93 -7.73
C ASN A 24 6.65 13.43 -6.28
N ARG A 25 6.21 14.66 -6.08
CA ARG A 25 6.02 15.26 -4.75
C ARG A 25 4.63 15.02 -4.17
N GLY A 26 3.69 14.58 -5.00
CA GLY A 26 2.30 14.32 -4.65
C GLY A 26 1.96 12.86 -4.47
N ALA A 27 0.69 12.55 -4.72
CA ALA A 27 0.14 11.20 -4.82
C ALA A 27 0.09 10.73 -6.28
N ALA A 28 -0.48 9.54 -6.49
CA ALA A 28 -0.72 9.01 -7.81
C ALA A 28 -1.50 9.99 -8.71
N PHE A 29 -1.30 9.89 -10.01
CA PHE A 29 -1.92 10.74 -11.04
C PHE A 29 -1.60 12.25 -10.93
N GLY A 30 -0.47 12.60 -10.29
CA GLY A 30 -0.08 14.00 -10.11
C GLY A 30 -0.96 14.79 -9.12
N PHE A 31 -1.85 14.12 -8.39
CA PHE A 31 -2.65 14.77 -7.36
C PHE A 31 -1.73 15.33 -6.27
N LEU A 32 -1.90 16.61 -5.94
CA LEU A 32 -1.03 17.33 -5.02
C LEU A 32 0.45 17.41 -5.46
N ASN A 33 0.80 17.23 -6.73
CA ASN A 33 2.18 17.37 -7.21
C ASN A 33 2.54 18.84 -7.45
N ARG A 34 2.65 19.63 -6.38
CA ARG A 34 3.01 21.04 -6.40
C ARG A 34 4.35 21.26 -5.70
N SER A 35 5.21 22.05 -6.33
CA SER A 35 6.57 22.30 -5.86
C SER A 35 6.67 23.35 -4.74
N ASP A 36 5.61 24.14 -4.57
CA ASP A 36 5.53 25.31 -3.70
C ASP A 36 4.94 25.01 -2.30
N ILE A 37 4.59 23.74 -2.01
CA ILE A 37 3.84 23.42 -0.81
C ILE A 37 4.57 22.36 0.03
N GLU A 38 5.17 22.75 1.15
CA GLU A 38 5.89 21.85 2.04
C GLU A 38 4.99 20.95 2.91
N TRP A 39 3.74 21.33 3.15
CA TRP A 39 2.84 20.52 3.97
C TRP A 39 2.57 19.13 3.39
N GLN A 40 2.72 18.93 2.08
CA GLN A 40 2.58 17.63 1.41
C GLN A 40 3.57 16.60 1.97
N PHE A 41 4.82 17.01 2.20
CA PHE A 41 5.80 16.14 2.81
C PHE A 41 5.34 15.61 4.18
N TRP A 42 4.85 16.53 5.03
CA TRP A 42 4.36 16.16 6.36
C TRP A 42 3.10 15.29 6.29
N LEU A 43 2.21 15.58 5.36
CA LEU A 43 1.00 14.77 5.13
C LEU A 43 1.37 13.32 4.80
N PHE A 44 2.27 13.10 3.83
CA PHE A 44 2.68 11.75 3.44
C PHE A 44 3.52 11.07 4.51
N LEU A 45 4.32 11.81 5.26
CA LEU A 45 5.05 11.28 6.43
C LEU A 45 4.07 10.74 7.47
N VAL A 46 3.11 11.56 7.88
CA VAL A 46 2.10 11.17 8.88
C VAL A 46 1.24 10.01 8.36
N ALA A 47 0.80 10.07 7.10
CA ALA A 47 0.02 8.98 6.49
C ALA A 47 0.80 7.66 6.48
N THR A 48 2.09 7.69 6.17
CA THR A 48 2.95 6.49 6.21
C THR A 48 3.09 5.96 7.64
N VAL A 49 3.33 6.82 8.63
CA VAL A 49 3.43 6.41 10.04
C VAL A 49 2.13 5.77 10.52
N VAL A 50 0.99 6.37 10.20
CA VAL A 50 -0.33 5.83 10.54
C VAL A 50 -0.57 4.48 9.84
N ALA A 51 -0.23 4.36 8.56
CA ALA A 51 -0.36 3.10 7.83
C ALA A 51 0.51 1.98 8.44
N VAL A 52 1.78 2.26 8.74
CA VAL A 52 2.68 1.31 9.38
C VAL A 52 2.15 0.89 10.75
N TRP A 53 1.69 1.83 11.55
CA TRP A 53 1.07 1.53 12.84
C TRP A 53 -0.16 0.64 12.71
N ALA A 54 -1.06 0.96 11.77
CA ALA A 54 -2.26 0.16 11.51
C ALA A 54 -1.90 -1.26 11.06
N ILE A 55 -0.89 -1.43 10.20
CA ILE A 55 -0.39 -2.74 9.76
C ILE A 55 0.14 -3.53 10.96
N ILE A 56 0.95 -2.91 11.84
CA ILE A 56 1.47 -3.57 13.04
C ILE A 56 0.31 -4.02 13.96
N MET A 57 -0.71 -3.18 14.15
CA MET A 57 -1.87 -3.53 14.95
C MET A 57 -2.65 -4.69 14.31
N LEU A 58 -2.83 -4.68 13.01
CA LEU A 58 -3.51 -5.75 12.28
C LEU A 58 -2.74 -7.08 12.37
N VAL A 59 -1.42 -7.06 12.19
CA VAL A 59 -0.57 -8.25 12.36
C VAL A 59 -0.68 -8.83 13.77
N ARG A 60 -0.69 -7.96 14.81
CA ARG A 60 -0.78 -8.41 16.20
C ARG A 60 -2.15 -8.97 16.59
N SER A 61 -3.21 -8.55 15.89
CA SER A 61 -4.59 -8.98 16.18
C SER A 61 -5.08 -10.10 15.25
N SER A 62 -4.32 -10.46 14.23
CA SER A 62 -4.69 -11.50 13.27
C SER A 62 -4.14 -12.85 13.70
N ASP A 63 -4.89 -13.91 13.39
CA ASP A 63 -4.38 -15.27 13.45
C ASP A 63 -3.16 -15.40 12.52
N GLU A 64 -2.28 -16.36 12.81
CA GLU A 64 -1.06 -16.63 12.04
C GLU A 64 -1.38 -17.09 10.61
N ASP A 65 -1.61 -16.13 9.71
CA ASP A 65 -1.85 -16.34 8.29
C ASP A 65 -0.64 -15.85 7.49
N PRO A 66 0.22 -16.77 6.99
CA PRO A 66 1.45 -16.39 6.29
C PRO A 66 1.20 -15.54 5.05
N TRP A 67 0.09 -15.76 4.35
CA TRP A 67 -0.25 -15.02 3.15
C TRP A 67 -0.67 -13.58 3.47
N LEU A 68 -1.44 -13.41 4.56
CA LEU A 68 -1.79 -12.08 5.05
C LEU A 68 -0.54 -11.32 5.51
N PHE A 69 0.36 -11.96 6.22
CA PHE A 69 1.61 -11.34 6.66
C PHE A 69 2.51 -10.96 5.48
N THR A 70 2.57 -11.81 4.44
CA THR A 70 3.28 -11.46 3.19
C THR A 70 2.66 -10.26 2.51
N ALA A 71 1.33 -10.22 2.38
CA ALA A 71 0.62 -9.10 1.78
C ALA A 71 0.84 -7.78 2.54
N LEU A 72 0.72 -7.82 3.87
CA LEU A 72 0.96 -6.65 4.73
C LEU A 72 2.44 -6.23 4.72
N GLY A 73 3.37 -7.20 4.63
CA GLY A 73 4.79 -6.94 4.47
C GLY A 73 5.13 -6.20 3.17
N LEU A 74 4.47 -6.56 2.06
CA LEU A 74 4.61 -5.85 0.78
C LEU A 74 4.11 -4.40 0.89
N VAL A 75 2.95 -4.18 1.50
CA VAL A 75 2.40 -2.82 1.72
C VAL A 75 3.35 -2.01 2.59
N MET A 76 3.80 -2.57 3.70
CA MET A 76 4.70 -1.89 4.63
C MET A 76 6.06 -1.57 3.99
N GLY A 77 6.66 -2.54 3.28
CA GLY A 77 7.93 -2.36 2.59
C GLY A 77 7.86 -1.28 1.51
N GLY A 78 6.80 -1.27 0.71
CA GLY A 78 6.58 -0.21 -0.29
C GLY A 78 6.35 1.16 0.34
N ALA A 79 5.53 1.24 1.40
CA ALA A 79 5.28 2.50 2.11
C ALA A 79 6.57 3.08 2.72
N LEU A 80 7.41 2.23 3.33
CA LEU A 80 8.71 2.63 3.86
C LEU A 80 9.69 3.02 2.74
N GLY A 81 9.70 2.32 1.60
CA GLY A 81 10.50 2.67 0.44
C GLY A 81 10.18 4.09 -0.07
N ASN A 82 8.90 4.37 -0.29
CA ASN A 82 8.44 5.71 -0.69
C ASN A 82 8.70 6.78 0.39
N LEU A 83 8.72 6.40 1.66
CA LEU A 83 9.09 7.31 2.75
C LEU A 83 10.59 7.66 2.70
N VAL A 84 11.46 6.67 2.47
CA VAL A 84 12.91 6.90 2.33
C VAL A 84 13.19 7.89 1.21
N ASP A 85 12.54 7.73 0.06
CA ASP A 85 12.68 8.68 -1.05
C ASP A 85 12.25 10.10 -0.65
N ARG A 86 11.11 10.24 0.02
CA ARG A 86 10.62 11.55 0.49
C ARG A 86 11.56 12.21 1.49
N VAL A 87 12.15 11.45 2.40
CA VAL A 87 13.12 11.98 3.38
C VAL A 87 14.39 12.43 2.68
N ARG A 88 14.89 11.67 1.69
CA ARG A 88 16.15 11.96 0.99
C ARG A 88 16.01 13.03 -0.08
N PHE A 89 14.92 13.02 -0.83
CA PHE A 89 14.77 13.80 -2.06
C PHE A 89 13.59 14.79 -2.01
N ARG A 90 12.80 14.80 -0.93
CA ARG A 90 11.54 15.55 -0.83
C ARG A 90 10.54 15.21 -1.92
N ALA A 91 10.72 14.06 -2.57
CA ALA A 91 9.88 13.52 -3.63
C ALA A 91 10.07 12.01 -3.70
N VAL A 92 9.12 11.29 -4.26
CA VAL A 92 9.28 9.90 -4.68
C VAL A 92 9.90 9.88 -6.07
N VAL A 93 10.80 8.95 -6.34
CA VAL A 93 11.41 8.77 -7.66
C VAL A 93 10.64 7.69 -8.41
N ASP A 94 9.87 8.12 -9.41
CA ASP A 94 9.11 7.24 -10.31
C ASP A 94 9.94 6.99 -11.56
N PHE A 95 10.14 5.71 -11.90
CA PHE A 95 11.07 5.34 -12.97
C PHE A 95 10.51 4.30 -13.96
N LEU A 96 9.30 3.81 -13.76
CA LEU A 96 8.62 2.89 -14.66
C LEU A 96 7.53 3.65 -15.40
N ASP A 97 7.64 3.72 -16.72
CA ASP A 97 6.63 4.32 -17.60
C ASP A 97 6.13 3.27 -18.58
N VAL A 98 4.86 2.89 -18.42
CA VAL A 98 4.16 1.94 -19.30
C VAL A 98 3.22 2.73 -20.21
N TYR A 99 3.33 2.51 -21.51
CA TYR A 99 2.55 3.27 -22.47
C TYR A 99 2.11 2.44 -23.68
N TRP A 100 1.08 2.93 -24.39
CA TRP A 100 0.59 2.37 -25.63
C TRP A 100 0.23 3.50 -26.60
N GLY A 101 1.02 3.67 -27.66
CA GLY A 101 0.93 4.83 -28.53
C GLY A 101 1.20 6.11 -27.77
N ASP A 102 0.27 7.07 -27.83
CA ASP A 102 0.37 8.34 -27.11
C ASP A 102 -0.22 8.28 -25.68
N TRP A 103 -0.78 7.14 -25.28
CA TRP A 103 -1.36 6.98 -23.95
C TRP A 103 -0.33 6.41 -22.97
N HIS A 104 -0.05 7.15 -21.89
CA HIS A 104 0.85 6.77 -20.82
C HIS A 104 0.10 6.46 -19.54
N TRP A 105 0.41 5.34 -18.91
CA TRP A 105 0.08 5.14 -17.51
C TRP A 105 0.95 6.08 -16.68
N PRO A 106 0.41 6.71 -15.62
CA PRO A 106 1.25 7.53 -14.74
C PRO A 106 2.48 6.77 -14.28
N ALA A 107 3.65 7.39 -14.40
CA ALA A 107 4.90 6.76 -13.98
C ALA A 107 4.84 6.35 -12.51
N PHE A 108 5.46 5.24 -12.18
CA PHE A 108 5.45 4.63 -10.86
C PHE A 108 6.80 3.96 -10.56
N ASN A 109 6.92 3.33 -9.39
CA ASN A 109 8.12 2.61 -8.98
C ASN A 109 7.79 1.23 -8.38
N VAL A 110 8.82 0.49 -7.97
CA VAL A 110 8.67 -0.85 -7.38
C VAL A 110 7.95 -0.80 -6.03
N ALA A 111 8.11 0.28 -5.26
CA ALA A 111 7.41 0.43 -3.98
C ALA A 111 5.89 0.58 -4.18
N ASP A 112 5.47 1.34 -5.20
CA ASP A 112 4.04 1.46 -5.57
C ASP A 112 3.47 0.12 -6.01
N SER A 113 4.23 -0.64 -6.82
CA SER A 113 3.85 -1.99 -7.23
C SER A 113 3.69 -2.92 -6.03
N ALA A 114 4.60 -2.86 -5.05
CA ALA A 114 4.51 -3.66 -3.84
C ALA A 114 3.29 -3.28 -2.99
N ILE A 115 3.01 -1.97 -2.83
CA ILE A 115 1.80 -1.49 -2.14
C ILE A 115 0.55 -2.02 -2.83
N PHE A 116 0.47 -1.87 -4.14
CA PHE A 116 -0.70 -2.29 -4.91
C PHE A 116 -0.94 -3.80 -4.81
N VAL A 117 0.07 -4.61 -5.09
CA VAL A 117 -0.02 -6.08 -5.02
C VAL A 117 -0.36 -6.53 -3.60
N GLY A 118 0.31 -5.98 -2.60
CA GLY A 118 0.06 -6.29 -1.20
C GLY A 118 -1.36 -5.94 -0.77
N ALA A 119 -1.86 -4.76 -1.16
CA ALA A 119 -3.22 -4.33 -0.84
C ALA A 119 -4.27 -5.23 -1.48
N VAL A 120 -4.11 -5.58 -2.77
CA VAL A 120 -5.02 -6.50 -3.47
C VAL A 120 -5.03 -7.87 -2.81
N LEU A 121 -3.84 -8.44 -2.49
CA LEU A 121 -3.73 -9.72 -1.80
C LEU A 121 -4.39 -9.68 -0.41
N ALA A 122 -4.13 -8.65 0.38
CA ALA A 122 -4.75 -8.50 1.70
C ALA A 122 -6.27 -8.41 1.60
N CYS A 123 -6.79 -7.62 0.68
CA CYS A 123 -8.23 -7.52 0.42
C CYS A 123 -8.85 -8.88 0.05
N LEU A 124 -8.22 -9.64 -0.84
CA LEU A 124 -8.71 -10.95 -1.28
C LEU A 124 -8.71 -11.97 -0.13
N ILE A 125 -7.67 -11.96 0.71
CA ILE A 125 -7.55 -12.85 1.86
C ILE A 125 -8.61 -12.51 2.90
N LEU A 126 -8.76 -11.24 3.25
CA LEU A 126 -9.75 -10.79 4.25
C LEU A 126 -11.18 -11.01 3.77
N TRP A 127 -11.45 -10.84 2.47
CA TRP A 127 -12.78 -11.14 1.91
C TRP A 127 -13.14 -12.62 2.02
N ARG A 128 -12.17 -13.51 1.85
CA ARG A 128 -12.40 -14.97 1.92
C ARG A 128 -12.52 -15.50 3.35
N LYS A 129 -12.07 -14.77 4.36
CA LYS A 129 -12.26 -15.18 5.76
C LYS A 129 -13.75 -15.06 6.11
N PRO A 130 -14.46 -16.18 6.46
CA PRO A 130 -15.83 -16.09 6.94
C PRO A 130 -15.81 -15.16 8.17
N GLN A 131 -16.71 -14.19 8.21
CA GLN A 131 -16.97 -13.48 9.45
C GLN A 131 -17.42 -14.54 10.45
N ALA A 132 -16.56 -14.90 11.40
CA ALA A 132 -16.93 -15.71 12.53
C ALA A 132 -18.13 -14.99 13.18
N ALA A 133 -19.27 -15.68 13.20
CA ALA A 133 -20.56 -15.15 13.58
C ALA A 133 -20.44 -14.37 14.89
N ALA A 134 -20.57 -13.07 14.80
CA ALA A 134 -20.85 -12.22 15.93
C ALA A 134 -22.30 -12.54 16.39
N GLY A 135 -22.49 -13.64 17.13
CA GLY A 135 -23.85 -14.03 17.51
C GLY A 135 -23.95 -15.38 18.18
N ASP A 136 -23.20 -15.64 19.25
CA ASP A 136 -23.68 -16.51 20.31
C ASP A 136 -23.10 -16.09 21.68
N LYS A 137 -23.53 -14.93 22.15
CA LYS A 137 -23.47 -14.57 23.56
C LYS A 137 -24.87 -14.52 24.09
N GLY A 138 -25.47 -15.68 24.43
CA GLY A 138 -26.79 -15.64 24.99
C GLY A 138 -27.48 -16.97 25.31
N GLY A 139 -26.76 -18.01 25.59
CA GLY A 139 -27.32 -19.24 26.12
C GLY A 139 -26.94 -19.45 27.58
N LYS A 140 -27.55 -18.70 28.54
CA LYS A 140 -27.55 -19.15 29.94
C LYS A 140 -28.30 -20.47 30.04
N PRO A 141 -27.71 -21.55 30.60
CA PRO A 141 -28.48 -22.72 30.92
C PRO A 141 -29.43 -22.39 32.09
N THR A 142 -30.72 -22.49 31.84
CA THR A 142 -31.76 -22.46 32.90
C THR A 142 -31.57 -23.69 33.79
N PRO A 143 -31.48 -23.53 35.10
CA PRO A 143 -31.46 -24.70 36.01
C PRO A 143 -32.81 -25.39 35.99
N SER A 144 -32.82 -26.66 35.61
CA SER A 144 -33.96 -27.58 35.77
C SER A 144 -34.32 -27.69 37.24
N LYS A 145 -35.50 -27.20 37.60
CA LYS A 145 -36.10 -27.50 38.90
C LYS A 145 -36.54 -28.95 38.89
N GLY A 146 -35.84 -29.80 39.68
CA GLY A 146 -36.30 -31.13 40.01
C GLY A 146 -37.62 -31.07 40.79
N GLY A 147 -38.62 -31.73 40.27
CA GLY A 147 -39.84 -32.03 40.97
C GLY A 147 -39.64 -33.19 41.94
N THR A 148 -39.96 -32.93 43.16
CA THR A 148 -40.17 -33.94 44.20
C THR A 148 -41.56 -34.50 44.11
N ALA A 149 -41.71 -35.79 44.14
CA ALA A 149 -42.77 -36.55 44.71
C ALA A 149 -42.32 -37.98 44.96
#